data_e1c65119f62586d43e91a2cc9dc9a115
#
_entry.id   e1c65119f62586d43e91a2cc9dc9a115
#
_cell.length_a   1.000
_cell.length_b   1.000
_cell.length_c   1.000
_cell.angle_alpha   90.00
_cell.angle_beta   90.00
_cell.angle_gamma   90.00
#
_symmetry.space_group_name_H-M   'P 1'
#
loop_
_entity.id
_entity.type
_entity.pdbx_description
1 polymer ?
#
loop_
_entity_poly.entity_id
_entity_poly.type
_entity_poly.pdbx_seq_one_letter_code
_entity_poly.pdbx_strand_id
1 'polypeptide(L)'
;MDSAALKLHCAELAQQGYTLLPDFLSAAQLQRVNGLFDQWLGGHRGRNTFEGQSTERIYTLVARDKVFQDIVEDPRVLALCAAHLLPNYLLTASQAIVIGPGETAQPWHTDDAFYTVPRPRPMISLSTIVAVEDFTV
;
A
#
# COMPACT_ATOMS: atom_id res chain seq x y z
N MET A 1 11.74 14.10 2.43
CA MET A 1 10.74 14.87 3.21
C MET A 1 11.49 15.68 4.25
N ASP A 2 11.18 16.97 4.39
CA ASP A 2 11.76 17.79 5.45
C ASP A 2 11.03 17.57 6.81
N SER A 3 11.58 18.14 7.89
CA SER A 3 11.04 17.94 9.23
C SER A 3 9.64 18.56 9.45
N ALA A 4 9.29 19.62 8.73
CA ALA A 4 7.98 20.26 8.86
C ALA A 4 6.91 19.42 8.18
N ALA A 5 7.18 18.93 6.96
CA ALA A 5 6.30 18.04 6.24
C ALA A 5 6.09 16.72 6.98
N LEU A 6 7.15 16.13 7.55
CA LEU A 6 7.02 14.92 8.36
C LEU A 6 6.09 15.13 9.57
N LYS A 7 6.23 16.24 10.28
CA LYS A 7 5.35 16.57 11.42
C LYS A 7 3.88 16.72 11.00
N LEU A 8 3.64 17.35 9.84
CA LEU A 8 2.28 17.48 9.29
C LEU A 8 1.67 16.09 9.01
N HIS A 9 2.37 15.25 8.27
CA HIS A 9 1.89 13.91 7.94
C HIS A 9 1.68 13.03 9.20
N CYS A 10 2.55 13.14 10.20
CA CYS A 10 2.36 12.46 11.48
C CYS A 10 1.12 12.96 12.22
N ALA A 11 0.84 14.28 12.20
CA ALA A 11 -0.35 14.84 12.81
C ALA A 11 -1.63 14.38 12.09
N GLU A 12 -1.65 14.34 10.77
CA GLU A 12 -2.76 13.80 9.98
C GLU A 12 -3.02 12.33 10.31
N LEU A 13 -1.99 11.49 10.34
CA LEU A 13 -2.10 10.09 10.73
C LEU A 13 -2.69 9.92 12.14
N ALA A 14 -2.26 10.75 13.09
CA ALA A 14 -2.78 10.70 14.46
C ALA A 14 -4.23 11.17 14.57
N GLN A 15 -4.64 12.16 13.76
CA GLN A 15 -5.96 12.79 13.85
C GLN A 15 -7.03 12.05 13.06
N GLN A 16 -6.72 11.61 11.83
CA GLN A 16 -7.69 11.04 10.89
C GLN A 16 -7.37 9.61 10.44
N GLY A 17 -6.23 9.07 10.85
CA GLY A 17 -5.83 7.70 10.53
C GLY A 17 -5.16 7.51 9.17
N TYR A 18 -5.04 8.54 8.36
CA TYR A 18 -4.35 8.49 7.07
C TYR A 18 -3.68 9.83 6.74
N THR A 19 -2.78 9.80 5.77
CA THR A 19 -2.19 10.99 5.15
C THR A 19 -1.99 10.73 3.67
N LEU A 20 -1.92 11.78 2.85
CA LEU A 20 -1.71 11.70 1.41
C LEU A 20 -0.31 12.20 1.05
N LEU A 21 0.35 11.50 0.15
CA LEU A 21 1.61 11.90 -0.47
C LEU A 21 1.35 12.16 -1.97
N PRO A 22 0.99 13.38 -2.37
CA PRO A 22 0.77 13.71 -3.77
C PRO A 22 2.02 13.49 -4.59
N ASP A 23 1.84 13.25 -5.89
CA ASP A 23 2.92 13.05 -6.86
C ASP A 23 3.97 12.02 -6.38
N PHE A 24 3.46 10.90 -5.83
CA PHE A 24 4.31 9.89 -5.22
C PHE A 24 5.20 9.20 -6.25
N LEU A 25 4.64 8.80 -7.39
CA LEU A 25 5.38 8.21 -8.50
C LEU A 25 5.75 9.27 -9.54
N SER A 26 6.97 9.22 -10.04
CA SER A 26 7.34 9.92 -11.26
C SER A 26 6.64 9.31 -12.48
N ALA A 27 6.49 10.07 -13.55
CA ALA A 27 5.90 9.59 -14.81
C ALA A 27 6.63 8.33 -15.35
N ALA A 28 7.95 8.28 -15.21
CA ALA A 28 8.75 7.13 -15.63
C ALA A 28 8.48 5.87 -14.79
N GLN A 29 8.34 6.03 -13.46
CA GLN A 29 7.95 4.92 -12.58
C GLN A 29 6.53 4.44 -12.88
N LEU A 30 5.59 5.35 -13.06
CA LEU A 30 4.21 5.01 -13.41
C LEU A 30 4.13 4.23 -14.72
N GLN A 31 4.83 4.71 -15.76
CA GLN A 31 4.93 4.02 -17.04
C GLN A 31 5.54 2.61 -16.89
N ARG A 32 6.63 2.50 -16.10
CA ARG A 32 7.26 1.19 -15.85
C ARG A 32 6.33 0.23 -15.14
N VAL A 33 5.66 0.68 -14.09
CA VAL A 33 4.70 -0.14 -13.31
C VAL A 33 3.57 -0.64 -14.20
N ASN A 34 2.93 0.24 -14.96
CA ASN A 34 1.84 -0.14 -15.86
C ASN A 34 2.29 -1.14 -16.93
N GLY A 35 3.45 -0.90 -17.57
CA GLY A 35 3.97 -1.85 -18.56
C GLY A 35 4.35 -3.23 -17.98
N LEU A 36 4.66 -3.33 -16.68
CA LEU A 36 4.85 -4.61 -16.00
C LEU A 36 3.51 -5.27 -15.66
N PHE A 37 2.52 -4.50 -15.22
CA PHE A 37 1.19 -5.03 -14.92
C PHE A 37 0.51 -5.57 -16.16
N ASP A 38 0.60 -4.91 -17.31
CA ASP A 38 0.11 -5.41 -18.60
C ASP A 38 0.65 -6.80 -18.95
N GLN A 39 1.89 -7.10 -18.54
CA GLN A 39 2.51 -8.41 -18.78
C GLN A 39 2.10 -9.48 -17.77
N TRP A 40 1.73 -9.08 -16.55
CA TRP A 40 1.51 -10.01 -15.43
C TRP A 40 0.05 -10.24 -15.08
N LEU A 41 -0.84 -9.40 -15.56
CA LEU A 41 -2.29 -9.56 -15.36
C LEU A 41 -2.82 -10.77 -16.15
N GLY A 42 -3.97 -11.29 -15.72
CA GLY A 42 -4.61 -12.47 -16.29
C GLY A 42 -4.19 -13.79 -15.61
N GLY A 43 -3.28 -13.74 -14.62
CA GLY A 43 -2.73 -14.95 -14.00
C GLY A 43 -3.38 -15.37 -12.68
N HIS A 44 -3.95 -14.45 -11.92
CA HIS A 44 -4.50 -14.75 -10.61
C HIS A 44 -5.74 -13.92 -10.32
N ARG A 45 -6.87 -14.57 -10.19
CA ARG A 45 -8.12 -13.96 -9.72
C ARG A 45 -8.40 -14.33 -8.27
N GLY A 46 -9.15 -13.46 -7.59
CA GLY A 46 -9.56 -13.70 -6.22
C GLY A 46 -10.38 -14.98 -6.10
N ARG A 47 -10.29 -15.64 -4.94
CA ARG A 47 -10.84 -16.99 -4.69
C ARG A 47 -12.04 -16.97 -3.76
N ASN A 48 -12.36 -15.83 -3.21
CA ASN A 48 -13.43 -15.67 -2.22
C ASN A 48 -13.92 -14.22 -2.18
N THR A 49 -14.96 -13.95 -1.43
CA THR A 49 -15.57 -12.61 -1.31
C THR A 49 -14.64 -11.57 -0.68
N PHE A 50 -13.62 -11.97 0.06
CA PHE A 50 -12.63 -11.04 0.62
C PHE A 50 -11.58 -10.65 -0.41
N GLU A 51 -11.10 -11.62 -1.18
CA GLU A 51 -10.12 -11.35 -2.26
C GLU A 51 -10.76 -10.67 -3.47
N GLY A 52 -12.07 -10.82 -3.62
CA GLY A 52 -12.85 -10.42 -4.79
C GLY A 52 -12.98 -11.52 -5.84
N GLN A 53 -14.04 -11.52 -6.61
CA GLN A 53 -14.29 -12.51 -7.67
C GLN A 53 -13.72 -12.06 -9.02
N SER A 54 -13.77 -10.74 -9.27
CA SER A 54 -13.26 -10.08 -10.48
C SER A 54 -11.95 -9.34 -10.23
N THR A 55 -11.39 -9.45 -9.04
CA THR A 55 -10.14 -8.80 -8.64
C THR A 55 -8.95 -9.65 -9.00
N GLU A 56 -7.96 -9.07 -9.66
CA GLU A 56 -6.69 -9.72 -9.91
C GLU A 56 -5.62 -9.24 -8.94
N ARG A 57 -4.69 -10.12 -8.58
CA ARG A 57 -3.62 -9.81 -7.63
C ARG A 57 -2.27 -10.26 -8.15
N ILE A 58 -1.26 -9.42 -7.96
CA ILE A 58 0.13 -9.74 -8.27
C ILE A 58 0.91 -9.63 -6.97
N TYR A 59 1.45 -10.73 -6.49
CA TYR A 59 2.15 -10.81 -5.21
C TYR A 59 3.65 -10.65 -5.36
N THR A 60 4.30 -10.31 -4.25
CA THR A 60 5.77 -10.26 -4.12
C THR A 60 6.43 -9.30 -5.11
N LEU A 61 5.85 -8.13 -5.33
CA LEU A 61 6.30 -7.16 -6.33
C LEU A 61 7.78 -6.79 -6.17
N VAL A 62 8.26 -6.62 -4.94
CA VAL A 62 9.67 -6.28 -4.64
C VAL A 62 10.68 -7.30 -5.14
N ALA A 63 10.27 -8.56 -5.33
CA ALA A 63 11.11 -9.61 -5.90
C ALA A 63 11.04 -9.68 -7.43
N ARG A 64 10.15 -8.92 -8.05
CA ARG A 64 9.88 -8.98 -9.49
C ARG A 64 10.58 -7.89 -10.29
N ASP A 65 10.65 -6.67 -9.75
CA ASP A 65 11.32 -5.57 -10.44
C ASP A 65 11.82 -4.51 -9.46
N LYS A 66 12.92 -3.86 -9.84
CA LYS A 66 13.57 -2.80 -9.06
C LYS A 66 12.65 -1.62 -8.76
N VAL A 67 11.73 -1.29 -9.66
CA VAL A 67 10.80 -0.17 -9.44
C VAL A 67 9.98 -0.33 -8.17
N PHE A 68 9.62 -1.55 -7.80
CA PHE A 68 8.86 -1.82 -6.57
C PHE A 68 9.75 -1.77 -5.33
N GLN A 69 11.04 -2.08 -5.46
CA GLN A 69 12.01 -1.86 -4.39
C GLN A 69 12.15 -0.36 -4.12
N ASP A 70 12.30 0.44 -5.17
CA ASP A 70 12.40 1.90 -5.06
C ASP A 70 11.14 2.53 -4.43
N ILE A 71 9.94 1.98 -4.71
CA ILE A 71 8.68 2.41 -4.12
C ILE A 71 8.63 2.13 -2.62
N VAL A 72 8.99 0.94 -2.18
CA VAL A 72 8.94 0.59 -0.74
C VAL A 72 10.08 1.24 0.05
N GLU A 73 11.18 1.55 -0.60
CA GLU A 73 12.34 2.25 -0.02
C GLU A 73 12.24 3.77 -0.14
N ASP A 74 11.11 4.31 -0.64
CA ASP A 74 10.94 5.76 -0.76
C ASP A 74 11.19 6.44 0.58
N PRO A 75 12.08 7.43 0.66
CA PRO A 75 12.46 8.07 1.91
C PRO A 75 11.29 8.76 2.63
N ARG A 76 10.21 9.09 1.93
CA ARG A 76 8.98 9.65 2.55
C ARG A 76 8.25 8.57 3.34
N VAL A 77 8.12 7.37 2.78
CA VAL A 77 7.51 6.21 3.44
C VAL A 77 8.35 5.77 4.63
N LEU A 78 9.67 5.62 4.41
CA LEU A 78 10.57 5.19 5.48
C LEU A 78 10.61 6.18 6.66
N ALA A 79 10.51 7.49 6.40
CA ALA A 79 10.43 8.49 7.46
C ALA A 79 9.15 8.35 8.29
N LEU A 80 8.00 8.07 7.67
CA LEU A 80 6.75 7.81 8.38
C LEU A 80 6.80 6.50 9.16
N CYS A 81 7.36 5.44 8.58
CA CYS A 81 7.57 4.18 9.30
C CYS A 81 8.47 4.38 10.54
N ALA A 82 9.58 5.09 10.39
CA ALA A 82 10.50 5.36 11.51
C ALA A 82 9.88 6.23 12.61
N ALA A 83 8.92 7.10 12.26
CA ALA A 83 8.22 7.94 13.23
C ALA A 83 7.14 7.20 14.03
N HIS A 84 6.56 6.14 13.47
CA HIS A 84 5.38 5.47 14.03
C HIS A 84 5.61 4.04 14.49
N LEU A 85 6.55 3.34 13.86
CA LEU A 85 6.83 1.94 14.17
C LEU A 85 8.07 1.81 15.06
N LEU A 86 8.14 0.72 15.82
CA LEU A 86 9.33 0.38 16.58
C LEU A 86 10.52 0.12 15.63
N PRO A 87 11.78 0.29 16.10
CA PRO A 87 12.96 -0.10 15.33
C PRO A 87 12.86 -1.55 14.82
N ASN A 88 13.46 -1.80 13.66
CA ASN A 88 13.50 -3.14 13.04
C ASN A 88 12.11 -3.63 12.52
N TYR A 89 11.25 -2.71 12.06
CA TYR A 89 10.06 -3.09 11.31
C TYR A 89 10.44 -3.79 10.00
N LEU A 90 9.53 -4.62 9.50
CA LEU A 90 9.72 -5.44 8.30
C LEU A 90 8.62 -5.14 7.27
N LEU A 91 8.98 -5.24 5.99
CA LEU A 91 7.99 -5.30 4.93
C LEU A 91 7.28 -6.66 4.99
N THR A 92 5.97 -6.64 5.19
CA THR A 92 5.16 -7.87 5.31
C THR A 92 4.52 -8.28 3.98
N ALA A 93 4.15 -7.31 3.15
CA ALA A 93 3.54 -7.58 1.85
C ALA A 93 3.88 -6.47 0.85
N SER A 94 4.00 -6.86 -0.41
CA SER A 94 4.07 -5.96 -1.55
C SER A 94 3.29 -6.60 -2.69
N GLN A 95 2.13 -6.01 -3.02
CA GLN A 95 1.20 -6.58 -3.99
C GLN A 95 0.50 -5.49 -4.79
N ALA A 96 0.11 -5.81 -6.01
CA ALA A 96 -0.86 -5.06 -6.76
C ALA A 96 -2.25 -5.70 -6.62
N ILE A 97 -3.27 -4.87 -6.60
CA ILE A 97 -4.67 -5.26 -6.55
C ILE A 97 -5.38 -4.50 -7.68
N VAL A 98 -5.90 -5.23 -8.63
CA VAL A 98 -6.64 -4.69 -9.77
C VAL A 98 -8.10 -5.09 -9.63
N ILE A 99 -8.92 -4.15 -9.27
CA ILE A 99 -10.35 -4.36 -8.99
C ILE A 99 -11.12 -4.28 -10.31
N GLY A 100 -11.76 -5.38 -10.69
CA GLY A 100 -12.56 -5.46 -11.90
C GLY A 100 -13.93 -4.77 -11.74
N PRO A 101 -14.56 -4.42 -12.86
CA PRO A 101 -15.90 -3.80 -12.86
C PRO A 101 -16.92 -4.67 -12.12
N GLY A 102 -17.75 -4.03 -11.29
CA GLY A 102 -18.81 -4.71 -10.53
C GLY A 102 -18.35 -5.56 -9.37
N GLU A 103 -17.07 -5.45 -8.95
CA GLU A 103 -16.58 -6.17 -7.78
C GLU A 103 -17.27 -5.71 -6.50
N THR A 104 -17.57 -6.68 -5.64
CA THR A 104 -18.17 -6.40 -4.34
C THR A 104 -17.14 -5.79 -3.37
N ALA A 105 -17.55 -4.73 -2.66
CA ALA A 105 -16.70 -4.13 -1.64
C ALA A 105 -16.33 -5.14 -0.54
N GLN A 106 -15.09 -5.09 -0.10
CA GLN A 106 -14.67 -5.87 1.06
C GLN A 106 -15.42 -5.43 2.33
N PRO A 107 -15.70 -6.36 3.26
CA PRO A 107 -16.21 -5.97 4.57
C PRO A 107 -15.18 -5.07 5.29
N TRP A 108 -15.68 -4.15 6.13
CA TRP A 108 -14.81 -3.32 6.96
C TRP A 108 -13.88 -4.19 7.81
N HIS A 109 -12.60 -3.93 7.73
CA HIS A 109 -11.58 -4.69 8.45
C HIS A 109 -10.39 -3.79 8.82
N THR A 110 -9.50 -4.33 9.63
CA THR A 110 -8.19 -3.75 9.89
C THR A 110 -7.12 -4.71 9.39
N ASP A 111 -6.12 -4.21 8.68
CA ASP A 111 -5.05 -5.04 8.10
C ASP A 111 -4.22 -5.78 9.15
N ASP A 112 -4.24 -5.30 10.39
CA ASP A 112 -3.53 -5.88 11.52
C ASP A 112 -4.39 -6.78 12.43
N ALA A 113 -5.61 -7.17 11.98
CA ALA A 113 -6.56 -7.94 12.79
C ALA A 113 -6.06 -9.33 13.19
N PHE A 114 -5.10 -9.88 12.45
CA PHE A 114 -4.50 -11.19 12.78
C PHE A 114 -3.48 -11.13 13.93
N TYR A 115 -3.05 -9.94 14.35
CA TYR A 115 -2.26 -9.78 15.56
C TYR A 115 -3.16 -9.70 16.79
N THR A 116 -3.05 -10.65 17.70
CA THR A 116 -3.88 -10.76 18.92
C THR A 116 -3.47 -9.79 20.03
N VAL A 117 -2.95 -8.63 19.69
CA VAL A 117 -2.55 -7.59 20.66
C VAL A 117 -3.74 -6.69 20.96
N PRO A 118 -4.21 -6.60 22.22
CA PRO A 118 -5.37 -5.80 22.59
C PRO A 118 -5.22 -4.31 22.25
N ARG A 119 -6.33 -3.64 21.98
CA ARG A 119 -6.41 -2.17 21.88
C ARG A 119 -6.90 -1.56 23.21
N PRO A 120 -6.49 -0.36 23.61
CA PRO A 120 -5.56 0.54 22.87
C PRO A 120 -4.10 0.06 22.91
N ARG A 121 -3.39 0.28 21.81
CA ARG A 121 -1.98 -0.10 21.67
C ARG A 121 -1.24 0.91 20.76
N PRO A 122 0.09 1.00 20.82
CA PRO A 122 0.88 1.69 19.81
C PRO A 122 0.61 1.12 18.42
N MET A 123 0.90 1.89 17.39
CA MET A 123 0.84 1.43 16.00
C MET A 123 1.84 0.29 15.79
N ILE A 124 1.36 -0.82 15.22
CA ILE A 124 2.19 -2.01 14.94
C ILE A 124 2.30 -2.30 13.44
N SER A 125 1.52 -1.62 12.64
CA SER A 125 1.58 -1.70 11.17
C SER A 125 1.25 -0.35 10.55
N LEU A 126 1.78 -0.12 9.35
CA LEU A 126 1.48 1.00 8.49
C LEU A 126 1.33 0.47 7.08
N SER A 127 0.20 0.74 6.45
CA SER A 127 -0.07 0.34 5.07
C SER A 127 0.07 1.54 4.14
N THR A 128 0.62 1.32 2.95
CA THR A 128 0.64 2.31 1.87
C THR A 128 -0.18 1.80 0.70
N ILE A 129 -1.00 2.66 0.14
CA ILE A 129 -1.73 2.41 -1.09
C ILE A 129 -1.22 3.40 -2.14
N VAL A 130 -0.66 2.88 -3.22
CA VAL A 130 -0.13 3.69 -4.32
C VAL A 130 -1.09 3.57 -5.50
N ALA A 131 -1.75 4.67 -5.85
CA ALA A 131 -2.62 4.73 -7.00
C ALA A 131 -1.76 4.75 -8.29
N VAL A 132 -1.95 3.76 -9.14
CA VAL A 132 -1.32 3.68 -10.47
C VAL A 132 -2.28 4.01 -11.59
N GLU A 133 -3.57 4.02 -11.29
CA GLU A 133 -4.68 4.45 -12.14
C GLU A 133 -5.67 5.27 -11.32
N ASP A 134 -6.54 6.01 -11.97
CA ASP A 134 -7.60 6.76 -11.32
C ASP A 134 -8.59 5.82 -10.64
N PHE A 135 -8.95 6.11 -9.39
CA PHE A 135 -10.04 5.42 -8.72
C PHE A 135 -11.36 6.02 -9.19
N THR A 136 -12.11 5.24 -9.97
CA THR A 136 -13.42 5.63 -10.51
C THR A 136 -14.55 5.02 -9.70
N VAL A 137 -15.74 5.63 -9.80
CA VAL A 137 -16.99 5.11 -9.24
C VAL A 137 -17.70 4.20 -10.22
#